data_18877207b775e57511a4913842261f43
#
_entry.id   18877207b775e57511a4913842261f43
#
_cell.length_a   1.000
_cell.length_b   1.000
_cell.length_c   1.000
_cell.angle_alpha   90.00
_cell.angle_beta   90.00
_cell.angle_gamma   90.00
#
_symmetry.space_group_name_H-M   'P 1'
#
loop_
_entity.id
_entity.type
_entity.pdbx_description
1 polymer ?
#
loop_
_entity_poly.entity_id
_entity_poly.type
_entity_poly.pdbx_seq_one_letter_code
_entity_poly.pdbx_strand_id
1 'polypeptide(L)'
;LKAAYNVQIAVENYFIVQAYVSNDRTDYNTLIPVLEKHKNAFGEILGEVTADSGYCSEKNLLYLKKHKISSYIKLQDHEKRKTRAYTEEIGKYYNMKTQIFEDELYYICHDGRELHHIRTEKKEQAGYTQTFEVYGCSDCSGCRHKEKCLYKYDAEKDAEKNKVMKINEQWEALKEESHGNIQSEK
;
A
#
# COMPACT_ATOMS: atom_id res chain seq x y z
N LEU A 1 -8.04 27.33 9.81
CA LEU A 1 -6.80 26.65 9.39
C LEU A 1 -5.64 27.63 9.59
N LYS A 2 -4.63 27.24 10.38
CA LYS A 2 -3.39 28.02 10.50
C LYS A 2 -2.40 27.54 9.45
N ALA A 3 -1.67 28.46 8.81
CA ALA A 3 -0.54 28.13 7.95
C ALA A 3 0.55 27.47 8.83
N ALA A 4 1.07 26.34 8.38
CA ALA A 4 2.14 25.63 9.05
C ALA A 4 3.10 25.04 8.01
N TYR A 5 4.35 24.92 8.38
CA TYR A 5 5.35 24.20 7.59
C TYR A 5 5.46 22.76 8.11
N ASN A 6 5.72 21.85 7.19
CA ASN A 6 6.09 20.47 7.50
C ASN A 6 7.64 20.40 7.55
N VAL A 7 8.19 20.12 8.73
CA VAL A 7 9.64 20.09 8.95
C VAL A 7 10.08 18.65 9.16
N GLN A 8 10.98 18.17 8.31
CA GLN A 8 11.59 16.86 8.38
C GLN A 8 12.99 16.95 8.95
N ILE A 9 13.35 16.03 9.81
CA ILE A 9 14.68 15.91 10.40
C ILE A 9 15.17 14.48 10.21
N ALA A 10 16.33 14.32 9.56
CA ALA A 10 17.04 13.06 9.53
C ALA A 10 18.12 13.04 10.61
N VAL A 11 18.18 11.93 11.33
CA VAL A 11 19.11 11.74 12.46
C VAL A 11 19.92 10.46 12.22
N GLU A 12 21.21 10.54 12.46
CA GLU A 12 22.14 9.43 12.46
C GLU A 12 23.09 9.54 13.65
N ASN A 13 23.28 8.46 14.40
CA ASN A 13 24.16 8.42 15.57
C ASN A 13 23.95 9.61 16.54
N TYR A 14 22.68 9.97 16.78
CA TYR A 14 22.23 11.12 17.63
C TYR A 14 22.52 12.51 17.04
N PHE A 15 23.06 12.62 15.83
CA PHE A 15 23.29 13.91 15.16
C PHE A 15 22.21 14.16 14.11
N ILE A 16 21.74 15.42 14.03
CA ILE A 16 20.90 15.86 12.92
C ILE A 16 21.80 15.97 11.69
N VAL A 17 21.62 15.04 10.74
CA VAL A 17 22.39 15.01 9.49
C VAL A 17 21.69 15.73 8.36
N GLN A 18 20.38 15.93 8.43
CA GLN A 18 19.64 16.68 7.44
C GLN A 18 18.35 17.28 8.02
N ALA A 19 17.98 18.47 7.50
CA ALA A 19 16.67 19.07 7.75
C ALA A 19 16.06 19.52 6.42
N TYR A 20 14.74 19.35 6.28
CA TYR A 20 13.98 19.75 5.10
C TYR A 20 12.65 20.37 5.51
N VAL A 21 12.31 21.49 4.90
CA VAL A 21 11.06 22.22 5.18
C VAL A 21 10.21 22.20 3.93
N SER A 22 8.95 21.79 4.09
CA SER A 22 7.96 21.69 3.01
C SER A 22 6.65 22.35 3.38
N ASN A 23 5.86 22.69 2.37
CA ASN A 23 4.46 23.10 2.50
C ASN A 23 3.49 21.90 2.32
N ASP A 24 4.01 20.69 2.13
CA ASP A 24 3.19 19.48 2.01
C ASP A 24 2.44 19.20 3.31
N ARG A 25 1.17 18.79 3.17
CA ARG A 25 0.33 18.45 4.33
C ARG A 25 0.68 17.11 4.96
N THR A 26 1.39 16.25 4.22
CA THR A 26 1.71 14.88 4.61
C THR A 26 3.15 14.58 4.27
N ASP A 27 3.72 13.57 4.92
CA ASP A 27 5.12 13.19 4.78
C ASP A 27 5.40 12.36 3.51
N TYR A 28 4.36 11.96 2.78
CA TYR A 28 4.48 11.12 1.57
C TYR A 28 5.45 11.65 0.52
N ASN A 29 5.55 12.97 0.39
CA ASN A 29 6.39 13.61 -0.63
C ASN A 29 7.73 14.12 -0.10
N THR A 30 7.99 13.96 1.20
CA THR A 30 9.15 14.60 1.84
C THR A 30 10.36 13.68 2.01
N LEU A 31 10.17 12.36 2.01
CA LEU A 31 11.27 11.40 2.19
C LEU A 31 12.34 11.52 1.10
N ILE A 32 11.93 11.43 -0.16
CA ILE A 32 12.86 11.51 -1.30
C ILE A 32 13.64 12.82 -1.31
N PRO A 33 13.02 14.02 -1.16
CA PRO A 33 13.78 15.27 -1.03
C PRO A 33 14.80 15.29 0.11
N VAL A 34 14.47 14.71 1.27
CA VAL A 34 15.42 14.59 2.40
C VAL A 34 16.62 13.74 2.00
N LEU A 35 16.38 12.56 1.41
CA LEU A 35 17.43 11.64 1.00
C LEU A 35 18.29 12.21 -0.13
N GLU A 36 17.71 12.87 -1.13
CA GLU A 36 18.46 13.53 -2.19
C GLU A 36 19.31 14.70 -1.65
N LYS A 37 18.79 15.45 -0.70
CA LYS A 37 19.53 16.52 -0.04
C LYS A 37 20.70 15.96 0.76
N HIS A 38 20.51 14.83 1.45
CA HIS A 38 21.57 14.11 2.16
C HIS A 38 22.65 13.63 1.20
N LYS A 39 22.26 12.98 0.11
CA LYS A 39 23.18 12.50 -0.94
C LYS A 39 23.99 13.64 -1.54
N ASN A 40 23.39 14.80 -1.81
CA ASN A 40 24.08 15.96 -2.35
C ASN A 40 25.10 16.55 -1.37
N ALA A 41 24.84 16.41 -0.06
CA ALA A 41 25.73 16.94 0.97
C ALA A 41 26.91 15.99 1.29
N PHE A 42 26.66 14.69 1.28
CA PHE A 42 27.62 13.67 1.76
C PHE A 42 28.09 12.70 0.68
N GLY A 43 27.56 12.77 -0.55
CA GLY A 43 27.99 11.95 -1.69
C GLY A 43 27.35 10.57 -1.79
N GLU A 44 26.71 10.08 -0.74
CA GLU A 44 26.05 8.78 -0.71
C GLU A 44 24.76 8.78 0.10
N ILE A 45 23.95 7.74 -0.09
CA ILE A 45 22.79 7.44 0.76
C ILE A 45 23.13 6.17 1.55
N LEU A 46 22.81 6.19 2.84
CA LEU A 46 23.06 5.08 3.76
C LEU A 46 22.33 3.80 3.33
N GLY A 47 22.81 2.63 3.79
CA GLY A 47 22.29 1.32 3.44
C GLY A 47 20.87 1.04 3.95
N GLU A 48 20.38 1.83 4.92
CA GLU A 48 19.06 1.62 5.53
C GLU A 48 18.38 2.93 5.96
N VAL A 49 17.05 2.93 5.98
CA VAL A 49 16.23 4.05 6.43
C VAL A 49 15.09 3.55 7.31
N THR A 50 15.04 4.08 8.53
CA THR A 50 13.91 3.91 9.45
C THR A 50 13.07 5.18 9.47
N ALA A 51 11.76 5.05 9.24
CA ALA A 51 10.82 6.17 9.31
C ALA A 51 9.43 5.72 9.75
N ASP A 52 8.59 6.66 10.14
CA ASP A 52 7.24 6.36 10.56
C ASP A 52 6.30 6.01 9.39
N SER A 53 5.08 5.61 9.71
CA SER A 53 4.09 5.20 8.70
C SER A 53 3.63 6.34 7.78
N GLY A 54 3.85 7.58 8.15
CA GLY A 54 3.55 8.75 7.31
C GLY A 54 4.36 8.79 6.02
N TYR A 55 5.54 8.16 6.01
CA TYR A 55 6.40 8.04 4.83
C TYR A 55 6.11 6.81 3.98
N CYS A 56 5.24 5.89 4.43
CA CYS A 56 4.94 4.66 3.73
C CYS A 56 4.09 4.91 2.48
N SER A 57 4.75 5.04 1.34
CA SER A 57 4.11 5.17 0.02
C SER A 57 4.84 4.30 -1.00
N GLU A 58 4.11 3.87 -2.04
CA GLU A 58 4.69 3.07 -3.13
C GLU A 58 5.90 3.76 -3.76
N LYS A 59 5.78 5.06 -4.04
CA LYS A 59 6.84 5.87 -4.61
C LYS A 59 8.10 5.88 -3.73
N ASN A 60 7.93 6.05 -2.42
CA ASN A 60 9.04 6.06 -1.46
C ASN A 60 9.72 4.69 -1.36
N LEU A 61 8.95 3.62 -1.21
CA LEU A 61 9.52 2.27 -1.13
C LEU A 61 10.21 1.85 -2.43
N LEU A 62 9.65 2.21 -3.60
CA LEU A 62 10.32 2.00 -4.89
C LEU A 62 11.64 2.77 -5.00
N TYR A 63 11.66 4.03 -4.54
CA TYR A 63 12.89 4.82 -4.53
C TYR A 63 13.94 4.12 -3.67
N LEU A 64 13.62 3.70 -2.46
CA LEU A 64 14.53 3.00 -1.57
C LEU A 64 15.04 1.70 -2.20
N LYS A 65 14.16 0.89 -2.74
CA LYS A 65 14.50 -0.36 -3.44
C LYS A 65 15.43 -0.13 -4.64
N LYS A 66 15.13 0.87 -5.49
CA LYS A 66 15.96 1.26 -6.64
C LYS A 66 17.38 1.66 -6.23
N HIS A 67 17.51 2.31 -5.08
CA HIS A 67 18.81 2.74 -4.53
C HIS A 67 19.45 1.70 -3.60
N LYS A 68 18.87 0.49 -3.51
CA LYS A 68 19.35 -0.61 -2.64
C LYS A 68 19.45 -0.22 -1.16
N ILE A 69 18.49 0.61 -0.72
CA ILE A 69 18.36 1.06 0.67
C ILE A 69 17.29 0.18 1.33
N SER A 70 17.66 -0.49 2.42
CA SER A 70 16.70 -1.28 3.20
C SER A 70 15.69 -0.36 3.90
N SER A 71 14.40 -0.66 3.74
CA SER A 71 13.34 0.14 4.33
C SER A 71 12.81 -0.49 5.62
N TYR A 72 12.81 0.28 6.70
CA TYR A 72 12.19 -0.05 7.98
C TYR A 72 11.06 0.96 8.26
N ILE A 73 10.12 1.03 7.32
CA ILE A 73 8.98 1.97 7.37
C ILE A 73 7.72 1.20 7.74
N LYS A 74 7.11 1.56 8.88
CA LYS A 74 5.88 0.94 9.35
C LYS A 74 4.74 1.14 8.35
N LEU A 75 4.00 0.07 8.06
CA LEU A 75 2.79 0.18 7.24
C LEU A 75 1.72 0.98 8.00
N GLN A 76 0.91 1.76 7.29
CA GLN A 76 -0.19 2.52 7.90
C GLN A 76 -1.23 1.64 8.57
N ASP A 77 -1.42 0.43 8.05
CA ASP A 77 -2.36 -0.56 8.58
C ASP A 77 -1.70 -1.60 9.50
N HIS A 78 -0.44 -1.37 9.93
CA HIS A 78 0.35 -2.32 10.72
C HIS A 78 -0.40 -2.81 11.97
N GLU A 79 -0.97 -1.90 12.76
CA GLU A 79 -1.72 -2.28 13.97
C GLU A 79 -3.09 -2.89 13.63
N LYS A 80 -3.73 -2.41 12.56
CA LYS A 80 -4.99 -2.97 12.08
C LYS A 80 -4.85 -4.41 11.62
N ARG A 81 -3.74 -4.77 10.97
CA ARG A 81 -3.45 -6.14 10.50
C ARG A 81 -3.43 -7.18 11.62
N LYS A 82 -3.17 -6.76 12.86
CA LYS A 82 -3.16 -7.64 14.05
C LYS A 82 -4.55 -7.90 14.62
N THR A 83 -5.55 -7.20 14.14
CA THR A 83 -6.91 -7.31 14.69
C THR A 83 -7.71 -8.44 14.03
N ARG A 84 -8.57 -9.09 14.81
CA ARG A 84 -9.52 -10.09 14.30
C ARG A 84 -10.42 -9.52 13.21
N ALA A 85 -10.83 -8.27 13.33
CA ALA A 85 -11.66 -7.60 12.32
C ALA A 85 -10.98 -7.55 10.94
N TYR A 86 -9.65 -7.37 10.89
CA TYR A 86 -8.90 -7.38 9.63
C TYR A 86 -8.87 -8.77 8.98
N THR A 87 -8.65 -9.83 9.79
CA THR A 87 -8.56 -11.21 9.28
C THR A 87 -9.92 -11.78 8.89
N GLU A 88 -11.02 -11.21 9.39
CA GLU A 88 -12.40 -11.64 9.08
C GLU A 88 -13.09 -10.74 8.04
N GLU A 89 -12.42 -9.75 7.46
CA GLU A 89 -13.00 -8.84 6.47
C GLU A 89 -13.16 -9.54 5.10
N ILE A 90 -14.33 -10.15 4.88
CA ILE A 90 -14.60 -11.05 3.75
C ILE A 90 -14.54 -10.40 2.37
N GLY A 91 -14.67 -9.08 2.28
CA GLY A 91 -14.63 -8.32 1.02
C GLY A 91 -13.23 -7.98 0.52
N LYS A 92 -12.17 -8.40 1.22
CA LYS A 92 -10.78 -8.06 0.92
C LYS A 92 -10.02 -9.22 0.29
N TYR A 93 -9.24 -8.91 -0.76
CA TYR A 93 -8.48 -9.90 -1.51
C TYR A 93 -7.52 -10.71 -0.63
N TYR A 94 -6.89 -10.10 0.38
CA TYR A 94 -5.94 -10.77 1.27
C TYR A 94 -6.60 -11.81 2.22
N ASN A 95 -7.93 -11.83 2.30
CA ASN A 95 -8.72 -12.83 3.03
C ASN A 95 -9.44 -13.81 2.08
N MET A 96 -9.18 -13.73 0.77
CA MET A 96 -9.70 -14.66 -0.22
C MET A 96 -8.66 -15.75 -0.52
N LYS A 97 -9.13 -16.93 -0.88
CA LYS A 97 -8.26 -17.99 -1.41
C LYS A 97 -7.87 -17.63 -2.84
N THR A 98 -6.66 -18.01 -3.24
CA THR A 98 -6.19 -17.87 -4.62
C THR A 98 -6.03 -19.24 -5.25
N GLN A 99 -6.30 -19.33 -6.55
CA GLN A 99 -6.00 -20.50 -7.37
C GLN A 99 -5.40 -20.05 -8.70
N ILE A 100 -4.65 -20.96 -9.32
CA ILE A 100 -4.08 -20.77 -10.66
C ILE A 100 -4.64 -21.88 -11.54
N PHE A 101 -5.21 -21.52 -12.68
CA PHE A 101 -5.68 -22.42 -13.70
C PHE A 101 -5.25 -21.88 -15.07
N GLU A 102 -4.61 -22.71 -15.89
CA GLU A 102 -4.07 -22.33 -17.21
C GLU A 102 -3.23 -21.05 -17.17
N ASP A 103 -2.34 -20.92 -16.17
CA ASP A 103 -1.49 -19.75 -15.88
C ASP A 103 -2.25 -18.46 -15.49
N GLU A 104 -3.56 -18.50 -15.31
CA GLU A 104 -4.35 -17.39 -14.84
C GLU A 104 -4.61 -17.46 -13.31
N LEU A 105 -4.23 -16.42 -12.58
CA LEU A 105 -4.56 -16.25 -11.17
C LEU A 105 -5.99 -15.77 -11.03
N TYR A 106 -6.78 -16.44 -10.17
CA TYR A 106 -8.10 -15.97 -9.76
C TYR A 106 -8.31 -16.11 -8.26
N TYR A 107 -9.26 -15.37 -7.75
CA TYR A 107 -9.61 -15.34 -6.33
C TYR A 107 -10.94 -16.05 -6.09
N ILE A 108 -11.05 -16.73 -4.95
CA ILE A 108 -12.29 -17.37 -4.51
C ILE A 108 -12.82 -16.57 -3.33
N CYS A 109 -14.01 -15.96 -3.50
CA CYS A 109 -14.64 -15.18 -2.45
C CYS A 109 -15.17 -16.07 -1.31
N HIS A 110 -15.64 -15.44 -0.23
CA HIS A 110 -16.19 -16.14 0.93
C HIS A 110 -17.44 -17.02 0.62
N ASP A 111 -18.19 -16.70 -0.45
CA ASP A 111 -19.34 -17.46 -0.95
C ASP A 111 -18.93 -18.58 -1.94
N GLY A 112 -17.63 -18.81 -2.15
CA GLY A 112 -17.10 -19.82 -3.06
C GLY A 112 -17.13 -19.45 -4.54
N ARG A 113 -17.46 -18.19 -4.88
CA ARG A 113 -17.50 -17.70 -6.27
C ARG A 113 -16.13 -17.19 -6.68
N GLU A 114 -15.85 -17.31 -7.98
CA GLU A 114 -14.58 -16.93 -8.56
C GLU A 114 -14.57 -15.45 -9.00
N LEU A 115 -13.43 -14.80 -8.81
CA LEU A 115 -13.14 -13.47 -9.33
C LEU A 115 -11.97 -13.61 -10.29
N HIS A 116 -12.25 -13.42 -11.57
CA HIS A 116 -11.26 -13.49 -12.65
C HIS A 116 -10.71 -12.10 -12.98
N HIS A 117 -9.52 -12.07 -13.57
CA HIS A 117 -8.94 -10.83 -14.10
C HIS A 117 -9.84 -10.27 -15.21
N ILE A 118 -10.16 -8.98 -15.13
CA ILE A 118 -11.01 -8.29 -16.12
C ILE A 118 -10.23 -7.30 -16.96
N ARG A 119 -9.28 -6.58 -16.33
CA ARG A 119 -8.45 -5.58 -17.01
C ARG A 119 -7.32 -5.09 -16.11
N THR A 120 -6.32 -4.47 -16.72
CA THR A 120 -5.29 -3.70 -16.04
C THR A 120 -5.62 -2.20 -16.15
N GLU A 121 -5.54 -1.48 -15.05
CA GLU A 121 -5.73 -0.03 -15.01
C GLU A 121 -4.43 0.67 -14.62
N LYS A 122 -4.14 1.79 -15.27
CA LYS A 122 -3.00 2.65 -14.90
C LYS A 122 -3.52 3.98 -14.38
N LYS A 123 -2.93 4.46 -13.28
CA LYS A 123 -3.24 5.76 -12.69
C LYS A 123 -1.96 6.55 -12.50
N GLU A 124 -1.91 7.74 -13.08
CA GLU A 124 -0.83 8.68 -12.84
C GLU A 124 -1.13 9.57 -11.63
N GLN A 125 -0.16 9.71 -10.75
CA GLN A 125 -0.25 10.58 -9.60
C GLN A 125 1.13 11.16 -9.26
N ALA A 126 1.26 12.48 -9.27
CA ALA A 126 2.50 13.20 -8.93
C ALA A 126 3.75 12.68 -9.68
N GLY A 127 3.62 12.44 -10.99
CA GLY A 127 4.72 11.97 -11.85
C GLY A 127 5.11 10.51 -11.63
N TYR A 128 4.23 9.72 -11.02
CA TYR A 128 4.39 8.30 -10.80
C TYR A 128 3.17 7.54 -11.30
N THR A 129 3.38 6.45 -12.06
CA THR A 129 2.30 5.62 -12.62
C THR A 129 2.12 4.38 -11.75
N GLN A 130 0.93 4.24 -11.19
CA GLN A 130 0.51 3.03 -10.47
C GLN A 130 -0.23 2.09 -11.44
N THR A 131 0.02 0.80 -11.33
CA THR A 131 -0.67 -0.25 -12.11
C THR A 131 -1.54 -1.08 -11.17
N PHE A 132 -2.79 -1.28 -11.57
CA PHE A 132 -3.77 -2.06 -10.81
C PHE A 132 -4.30 -3.19 -11.68
N GLU A 133 -4.21 -4.41 -11.19
CA GLU A 133 -4.93 -5.56 -11.73
C GLU A 133 -6.34 -5.58 -11.15
N VAL A 134 -7.34 -5.63 -12.02
CA VAL A 134 -8.75 -5.58 -11.65
C VAL A 134 -9.36 -6.95 -11.81
N TYR A 135 -9.89 -7.47 -10.70
CA TYR A 135 -10.58 -8.76 -10.65
C TYR A 135 -12.06 -8.56 -10.36
N GLY A 136 -12.91 -9.37 -10.95
CA GLY A 136 -14.35 -9.27 -10.77
C GLY A 136 -15.06 -10.62 -10.75
N CYS A 137 -16.12 -10.69 -9.96
CA CYS A 137 -17.05 -11.80 -9.97
C CYS A 137 -18.08 -11.57 -11.09
N SER A 138 -18.37 -12.59 -11.88
CA SER A 138 -19.34 -12.51 -12.98
C SER A 138 -20.77 -12.37 -12.48
N ASP A 139 -21.10 -13.01 -11.36
CA ASP A 139 -22.44 -12.98 -10.77
C ASP A 139 -22.38 -13.02 -9.24
N CYS A 140 -22.95 -12.01 -8.59
CA CYS A 140 -23.15 -11.93 -7.14
C CYS A 140 -24.63 -11.92 -6.75
N SER A 141 -25.54 -12.33 -7.64
CA SER A 141 -26.97 -12.42 -7.33
C SER A 141 -27.23 -13.44 -6.21
N GLY A 142 -28.16 -13.14 -5.32
CA GLY A 142 -28.51 -14.02 -4.19
C GLY A 142 -27.41 -14.28 -3.16
N CYS A 143 -26.26 -13.60 -3.24
CA CYS A 143 -25.17 -13.76 -2.27
C CYS A 143 -25.55 -13.16 -0.91
N ARG A 144 -25.64 -14.03 0.13
CA ARG A 144 -25.95 -13.64 1.51
C ARG A 144 -24.88 -12.77 2.19
N HIS A 145 -23.68 -12.68 1.60
CA HIS A 145 -22.54 -11.93 2.14
C HIS A 145 -22.38 -10.56 1.47
N LYS A 146 -23.26 -10.16 0.57
CA LYS A 146 -23.14 -8.98 -0.27
C LYS A 146 -22.94 -7.70 0.53
N GLU A 147 -23.71 -7.50 1.60
CA GLU A 147 -23.60 -6.37 2.51
C GLU A 147 -22.21 -6.22 3.16
N LYS A 148 -21.61 -7.31 3.58
CA LYS A 148 -20.26 -7.31 4.20
C LYS A 148 -19.13 -7.32 3.17
N CYS A 149 -19.42 -7.75 1.94
CA CYS A 149 -18.44 -7.88 0.86
C CYS A 149 -18.25 -6.58 0.07
N LEU A 150 -19.34 -5.82 -0.18
CA LEU A 150 -19.29 -4.59 -0.94
C LEU A 150 -19.11 -3.38 -0.02
N TYR A 151 -18.24 -2.47 -0.42
CA TYR A 151 -17.99 -1.24 0.33
C TYR A 151 -19.21 -0.31 0.26
N LYS A 152 -19.74 0.12 1.42
CA LYS A 152 -20.91 0.99 1.53
C LYS A 152 -22.12 0.46 0.73
N TYR A 153 -22.39 -0.83 0.86
CA TYR A 153 -23.52 -1.47 0.18
C TYR A 153 -24.86 -0.80 0.53
N ASP A 154 -25.63 -0.54 -0.50
CA ASP A 154 -27.01 -0.05 -0.43
C ASP A 154 -27.91 -1.04 -1.17
N ALA A 155 -28.83 -1.68 -0.44
CA ALA A 155 -29.67 -2.75 -0.98
C ALA A 155 -30.55 -2.31 -2.16
N GLU A 156 -30.98 -1.04 -2.21
CA GLU A 156 -31.80 -0.51 -3.29
C GLU A 156 -30.98 -0.21 -4.56
N LYS A 157 -29.73 0.27 -4.40
CA LYS A 157 -28.88 0.72 -5.51
C LYS A 157 -27.90 -0.34 -5.99
N ASP A 158 -27.43 -1.20 -5.08
CA ASP A 158 -26.34 -2.15 -5.33
C ASP A 158 -26.84 -3.60 -5.47
N ALA A 159 -28.17 -3.82 -5.57
CA ALA A 159 -28.75 -5.16 -5.69
C ALA A 159 -28.14 -5.99 -6.84
N GLU A 160 -27.94 -5.36 -8.00
CA GLU A 160 -27.34 -5.97 -9.21
C GLU A 160 -25.80 -5.89 -9.25
N LYS A 161 -25.16 -5.20 -8.28
CA LYS A 161 -23.73 -4.93 -8.32
C LYS A 161 -22.91 -6.17 -8.00
N ASN A 162 -21.96 -6.48 -8.86
CA ASN A 162 -21.01 -7.55 -8.65
C ASN A 162 -19.75 -7.05 -7.92
N LYS A 163 -19.07 -7.98 -7.23
CA LYS A 163 -17.82 -7.69 -6.57
C LYS A 163 -16.72 -7.41 -7.60
N VAL A 164 -16.08 -6.25 -7.45
CA VAL A 164 -14.88 -5.88 -8.18
C VAL A 164 -13.82 -5.43 -7.15
N MET A 165 -12.58 -5.80 -7.38
CA MET A 165 -11.44 -5.38 -6.56
C MET A 165 -10.27 -4.98 -7.44
N LYS A 166 -9.45 -4.06 -6.93
CA LYS A 166 -8.23 -3.57 -7.60
C LYS A 166 -7.04 -3.88 -6.71
N ILE A 167 -6.04 -4.51 -7.29
CA ILE A 167 -4.83 -4.91 -6.59
C ILE A 167 -3.63 -4.28 -7.32
N ASN A 168 -2.79 -3.58 -6.57
CA ASN A 168 -1.51 -3.13 -7.05
C ASN A 168 -0.44 -4.11 -6.52
N GLU A 169 -0.10 -5.10 -7.32
CA GLU A 169 0.82 -6.18 -6.94
C GLU A 169 2.20 -5.66 -6.54
N GLN A 170 2.70 -4.65 -7.26
CA GLN A 170 3.98 -4.01 -6.93
C GLN A 170 3.94 -3.37 -5.54
N TRP A 171 2.85 -2.66 -5.24
CA TRP A 171 2.67 -2.05 -3.92
C TRP A 171 2.55 -3.10 -2.82
N GLU A 172 1.81 -4.20 -3.06
CA GLU A 172 1.71 -5.30 -2.09
C GLU A 172 3.09 -5.93 -1.82
N ALA A 173 3.88 -6.22 -2.87
CA ALA A 173 5.22 -6.78 -2.71
C ALA A 173 6.15 -5.85 -1.92
N LEU A 174 6.12 -4.54 -2.18
CA LEU A 174 6.91 -3.55 -1.45
C LEU A 174 6.51 -3.46 0.03
N LYS A 175 5.21 -3.54 0.32
CA LYS A 175 4.71 -3.55 1.70
C LYS A 175 5.18 -4.79 2.47
N GLU A 176 5.10 -5.95 1.85
CA GLU A 176 5.55 -7.20 2.49
C GLU A 176 7.06 -7.20 2.73
N GLU A 177 7.86 -6.67 1.80
CA GLU A 177 9.31 -6.51 1.97
C GLU A 177 9.62 -5.59 3.16
N SER A 178 9.02 -4.39 3.23
CA SER A 178 9.24 -3.46 4.34
C SER A 178 8.75 -4.02 5.68
N HIS A 179 7.63 -4.75 5.67
CA HIS A 179 7.10 -5.41 6.87
C HIS A 179 8.03 -6.55 7.34
N GLY A 180 8.55 -7.35 6.41
CA GLY A 180 9.51 -8.43 6.68
C GLY A 180 10.78 -7.89 7.32
N ASN A 181 11.33 -6.77 6.83
CA ASN A 181 12.50 -6.13 7.40
C ASN A 181 12.28 -5.75 8.87
N ILE A 182 11.13 -5.12 9.21
CA ILE A 182 10.80 -4.76 10.60
C ILE A 182 10.68 -5.99 11.50
N GLN A 183 10.21 -7.12 10.99
CA GLN A 183 10.06 -8.34 11.78
C GLN A 183 11.38 -9.08 12.00
N SER A 184 12.32 -8.97 11.06
CA SER A 184 13.61 -9.65 11.14
C SER A 184 14.60 -9.03 12.16
N GLU A 185 14.34 -7.79 12.60
CA GLU A 185 15.13 -7.11 13.65
C GLU A 185 14.74 -7.50 15.09
N LYS A 186 13.83 -8.44 15.27
CA LYS A 186 13.48 -9.03 16.56
C LYS A 186 14.17 -10.35 16.73
#